data_5f4a981d6670ddbbc59e46ba7187100d
#
_entry.id   5f4a981d6670ddbbc59e46ba7187100d
#
_cell.length_a   1.000
_cell.length_b   1.000
_cell.length_c   1.000
_cell.angle_alpha   90.00
_cell.angle_beta   90.00
_cell.angle_gamma   90.00
#
_symmetry.space_group_name_H-M   'P 1'
#
loop_
_entity.id
_entity.type
_entity.pdbx_description
1 polymer ?
#
loop_
_entity_poly.entity_id
_entity_poly.type
_entity_poly.pdbx_seq_one_letter_code
_entity_poly.pdbx_strand_id
1 'polypeptide(L)'
;MIIDSHCHLDFDSLNNNLDEVIQNANQAGVKYLLTICTDNKSFKKIVNILEKYQNIFGTYGIHPHESKNYSTLSSNEIKKNLSKNKKIIGIGESGLDFYYKHSDSEIQKKCFLQHIQIHKK
;
A
#
# COMPACT_ATOMS: atom_id res chain seq x y z
N MET A 1 -8.45 -11.81 -19.53
CA MET A 1 -8.30 -10.63 -18.66
C MET A 1 -7.49 -11.05 -17.44
N ILE A 2 -6.38 -10.36 -17.15
CA ILE A 2 -5.53 -10.59 -15.99
C ILE A 2 -5.68 -9.38 -15.07
N ILE A 3 -5.70 -9.62 -13.75
CA ILE A 3 -5.62 -8.60 -12.70
C ILE A 3 -4.38 -8.90 -11.88
N ASP A 4 -3.46 -7.94 -11.79
CA ASP A 4 -2.35 -8.01 -10.84
C ASP A 4 -2.83 -7.45 -9.49
N SER A 5 -3.06 -8.34 -8.54
CA SER A 5 -3.62 -7.99 -7.23
C SER A 5 -2.57 -7.60 -6.18
N HIS A 6 -1.27 -7.61 -6.52
CA HIS A 6 -0.20 -7.23 -5.60
C HIS A 6 1.07 -6.82 -6.34
N CYS A 7 1.26 -5.53 -6.54
CA CYS A 7 2.49 -4.96 -7.09
C CYS A 7 2.92 -3.70 -6.31
N HIS A 8 4.16 -3.26 -6.51
CA HIS A 8 4.73 -2.07 -5.87
C HIS A 8 5.19 -1.06 -6.93
N LEU A 9 4.23 -0.41 -7.60
CA LEU A 9 4.49 0.57 -8.66
C LEU A 9 5.18 1.85 -8.15
N ASP A 10 5.18 2.07 -6.84
CA ASP A 10 5.85 3.17 -6.16
C ASP A 10 7.36 2.93 -5.97
N PHE A 11 7.85 1.69 -6.12
CA PHE A 11 9.28 1.39 -6.03
C PHE A 11 10.04 1.95 -7.22
N ASP A 12 11.21 2.53 -6.97
CA ASP A 12 11.98 3.25 -7.99
C ASP A 12 12.30 2.40 -9.23
N SER A 13 12.50 1.10 -9.07
CA SER A 13 12.71 0.15 -10.17
C SER A 13 11.56 0.12 -11.20
N LEU A 14 10.34 0.42 -10.79
CA LEU A 14 9.16 0.49 -11.65
C LEU A 14 8.71 1.94 -11.88
N ASN A 15 8.77 2.75 -10.85
CA ASN A 15 8.25 4.13 -10.88
C ASN A 15 9.03 5.05 -11.83
N ASN A 16 10.34 4.83 -11.99
CA ASN A 16 11.18 5.65 -12.88
C ASN A 16 10.79 5.51 -14.36
N ASN A 17 10.19 4.38 -14.76
CA ASN A 17 9.73 4.12 -16.13
C ASN A 17 8.26 3.68 -16.15
N LEU A 18 7.43 4.29 -15.31
CA LEU A 18 6.08 3.80 -15.03
C LEU A 18 5.17 3.73 -16.27
N ASP A 19 5.26 4.70 -17.17
CA ASP A 19 4.46 4.69 -18.41
C ASP A 19 4.76 3.46 -19.27
N GLU A 20 6.03 3.10 -19.40
CA GLU A 20 6.46 1.90 -20.13
C GLU A 20 6.00 0.61 -19.40
N VAL A 21 6.13 0.57 -18.07
CA VAL A 21 5.68 -0.57 -17.25
C VAL A 21 4.18 -0.82 -17.46
N ILE A 22 3.36 0.23 -17.41
CA ILE A 22 1.91 0.12 -17.59
C ILE A 22 1.56 -0.28 -19.04
N GLN A 23 2.26 0.27 -20.02
CA GLN A 23 2.06 -0.11 -21.42
C GLN A 23 2.36 -1.60 -21.65
N ASN A 24 3.50 -2.09 -21.12
CA ASN A 24 3.89 -3.50 -21.21
C ASN A 24 2.88 -4.42 -20.52
N ALA A 25 2.41 -4.03 -19.32
CA ALA A 25 1.37 -4.77 -18.61
C ALA A 25 0.07 -4.88 -19.41
N ASN A 26 -0.38 -3.76 -20.01
CA ASN A 26 -1.57 -3.74 -20.86
C ASN A 26 -1.43 -4.62 -22.11
N GLN A 27 -0.25 -4.60 -22.76
CA GLN A 27 0.05 -5.47 -23.92
C GLN A 27 0.06 -6.95 -23.55
N ALA A 28 0.54 -7.28 -22.33
CA ALA A 28 0.51 -8.64 -21.78
C ALA A 28 -0.90 -9.09 -21.31
N GLY A 29 -1.91 -8.23 -21.41
CA GLY A 29 -3.30 -8.56 -21.04
C GLY A 29 -3.67 -8.26 -19.60
N VAL A 30 -2.78 -7.60 -18.82
CA VAL A 30 -3.11 -7.11 -17.48
C VAL A 30 -4.00 -5.87 -17.61
N LYS A 31 -5.23 -5.97 -17.14
CA LYS A 31 -6.24 -4.90 -17.27
C LYS A 31 -6.31 -3.99 -16.06
N TYR A 32 -6.10 -4.54 -14.86
CA TYR A 32 -6.12 -3.80 -13.61
C TYR A 32 -4.92 -4.18 -12.77
N LEU A 33 -4.40 -3.19 -12.01
CA LEU A 33 -3.29 -3.37 -11.09
C LEU A 33 -3.68 -2.80 -9.72
N LEU A 34 -3.32 -3.54 -8.65
CA LEU A 34 -3.44 -3.07 -7.28
C LEU A 34 -2.04 -2.82 -6.72
N THR A 35 -1.67 -1.55 -6.57
CA THR A 35 -0.39 -1.16 -5.99
C THR A 35 -0.50 -1.06 -4.48
N ILE A 36 0.43 -1.71 -3.78
CA ILE A 36 0.37 -1.94 -2.34
C ILE A 36 1.27 -0.96 -1.61
N CYS A 37 0.69 -0.26 -0.65
CA CYS A 37 1.38 0.71 0.21
C CYS A 37 2.17 0.00 1.30
N THR A 38 3.37 0.49 1.60
CA THR A 38 4.23 -0.02 2.68
C THR A 38 4.44 0.99 3.81
N ASP A 39 4.38 2.30 3.50
CA ASP A 39 4.54 3.41 4.44
C ASP A 39 3.96 4.73 3.89
N ASN A 40 4.06 5.81 4.65
CA ASN A 40 3.56 7.12 4.22
C ASN A 40 4.31 7.72 3.00
N LYS A 41 5.57 7.35 2.78
CA LYS A 41 6.34 7.79 1.60
C LYS A 41 5.85 7.06 0.35
N SER A 42 5.69 5.75 0.45
CA SER A 42 5.06 4.89 -0.55
C SER A 42 3.67 5.43 -0.91
N PHE A 43 2.85 5.72 0.10
CA PHE A 43 1.49 6.21 -0.09
C PHE A 43 1.39 7.50 -0.90
N LYS A 44 2.29 8.47 -0.68
CA LYS A 44 2.32 9.72 -1.47
C LYS A 44 2.55 9.45 -2.95
N LYS A 45 3.47 8.54 -3.29
CA LYS A 45 3.71 8.13 -4.68
C LYS A 45 2.48 7.42 -5.26
N ILE A 46 1.87 6.51 -4.48
CA ILE A 46 0.67 5.78 -4.90
C ILE A 46 -0.48 6.73 -5.23
N VAL A 47 -0.78 7.73 -4.40
CA VAL A 47 -1.83 8.71 -4.68
C VAL A 47 -1.62 9.39 -6.04
N ASN A 48 -0.39 9.83 -6.34
CA ASN A 48 -0.05 10.43 -7.64
C ASN A 48 -0.26 9.44 -8.81
N ILE A 49 0.09 8.16 -8.62
CA ILE A 49 -0.14 7.11 -9.62
C ILE A 49 -1.65 6.93 -9.88
N LEU A 50 -2.46 6.90 -8.81
CA LEU A 50 -3.90 6.74 -8.91
C LEU A 50 -4.57 7.91 -9.66
N GLU A 51 -4.04 9.12 -9.55
CA GLU A 51 -4.55 10.28 -10.29
C GLU A 51 -4.26 10.19 -11.79
N LYS A 52 -3.11 9.62 -12.15
CA LYS A 52 -2.64 9.54 -13.54
C LYS A 52 -3.28 8.38 -14.33
N TYR A 53 -3.49 7.22 -13.73
CA TYR A 53 -3.92 5.99 -14.43
C TYR A 53 -5.28 5.49 -13.97
N GLN A 54 -6.22 5.31 -14.90
CA GLN A 54 -7.61 4.93 -14.59
C GLN A 54 -7.76 3.48 -14.08
N ASN A 55 -6.90 2.58 -14.55
CA ASN A 55 -6.97 1.15 -14.28
C ASN A 55 -6.07 0.69 -13.11
N ILE A 56 -5.52 1.64 -12.35
CA ILE A 56 -4.71 1.34 -11.17
C ILE A 56 -5.48 1.70 -9.91
N PHE A 57 -5.46 0.79 -8.95
CA PHE A 57 -6.03 0.93 -7.62
C PHE A 57 -4.91 0.82 -6.58
N GLY A 58 -5.17 1.27 -5.37
CA GLY A 58 -4.18 1.26 -4.32
C GLY A 58 -4.71 0.82 -2.96
N THR A 59 -3.79 0.61 -2.04
CA THR A 59 -4.07 0.38 -0.62
C THR A 59 -3.42 1.46 0.23
N TYR A 60 -3.80 1.51 1.50
CA TYR A 60 -3.05 2.20 2.54
C TYR A 60 -2.79 1.25 3.70
N GLY A 61 -1.55 1.19 4.13
CA GLY A 61 -1.12 0.41 5.30
C GLY A 61 0.36 0.62 5.59
N ILE A 62 0.77 0.13 6.76
CA ILE A 62 2.15 0.17 7.22
C ILE A 62 2.68 -1.26 7.30
N HIS A 63 3.67 -1.55 6.47
CA HIS A 63 4.36 -2.83 6.46
C HIS A 63 5.00 -3.11 7.84
N PRO A 64 5.01 -4.35 8.33
CA PRO A 64 5.60 -4.69 9.63
C PRO A 64 7.04 -4.23 9.81
N HIS A 65 7.86 -4.22 8.76
CA HIS A 65 9.24 -3.72 8.82
C HIS A 65 9.32 -2.21 9.15
N GLU A 66 8.30 -1.44 8.78
CA GLU A 66 8.24 0.01 8.97
C GLU A 66 7.60 0.41 10.31
N SER A 67 7.00 -0.53 11.04
CA SER A 67 6.22 -0.28 12.27
C SER A 67 6.96 0.53 13.32
N LYS A 68 8.29 0.41 13.42
CA LYS A 68 9.13 1.18 14.35
C LYS A 68 8.99 2.70 14.17
N ASN A 69 8.70 3.15 12.95
CA ASN A 69 8.54 4.56 12.61
C ASN A 69 7.09 5.05 12.82
N TYR A 70 6.19 4.15 13.23
CA TYR A 70 4.74 4.38 13.33
C TYR A 70 4.15 3.95 14.68
N SER A 71 4.93 4.08 15.75
CA SER A 71 4.53 3.68 17.11
C SER A 71 3.30 4.45 17.64
N THR A 72 3.00 5.62 17.06
CA THR A 72 1.84 6.47 17.38
C THR A 72 0.71 6.41 16.36
N LEU A 73 0.81 5.53 15.37
CA LEU A 73 -0.23 5.34 14.35
C LEU A 73 -1.58 5.04 15.03
N SER A 74 -2.63 5.72 14.57
CA SER A 74 -3.99 5.49 15.04
C SER A 74 -4.91 4.97 13.91
N SER A 75 -5.96 4.24 14.29
CA SER A 75 -6.98 3.80 13.34
C SER A 75 -7.68 4.97 12.63
N ASN A 76 -7.81 6.13 13.29
CA ASN A 76 -8.36 7.33 12.67
C ASN A 76 -7.46 7.89 11.57
N GLU A 77 -6.14 7.85 11.74
CA GLU A 77 -5.18 8.26 10.71
C GLU A 77 -5.26 7.34 9.49
N ILE A 78 -5.34 6.02 9.72
CA ILE A 78 -5.52 5.06 8.63
C ILE A 78 -6.83 5.37 7.88
N LYS A 79 -7.94 5.54 8.58
CA LYS A 79 -9.24 5.89 8.00
C LYS A 79 -9.19 7.17 7.16
N LYS A 80 -8.51 8.21 7.65
CA LYS A 80 -8.29 9.46 6.93
C LYS A 80 -7.54 9.24 5.62
N ASN A 81 -6.50 8.40 5.62
CA ASN A 81 -5.72 8.11 4.42
C ASN A 81 -6.52 7.28 3.41
N LEU A 82 -7.32 6.31 3.86
CA LEU A 82 -8.21 5.53 2.98
C LEU A 82 -9.22 6.43 2.22
N SER A 83 -9.65 7.52 2.80
CA SER A 83 -10.62 8.45 2.18
C SER A 83 -10.01 9.46 1.20
N LYS A 84 -8.68 9.51 1.05
CA LYS A 84 -8.02 10.50 0.17
C LYS A 84 -8.29 10.30 -1.32
N ASN A 85 -8.53 9.07 -1.75
CA ASN A 85 -8.82 8.77 -3.15
C ASN A 85 -9.78 7.57 -3.23
N LYS A 86 -10.81 7.67 -4.05
CA LYS A 86 -11.83 6.59 -4.23
C LYS A 86 -11.25 5.28 -4.77
N LYS A 87 -10.06 5.33 -5.39
CA LYS A 87 -9.35 4.15 -5.88
C LYS A 87 -8.45 3.49 -4.84
N ILE A 88 -8.43 4.00 -3.61
CA ILE A 88 -7.83 3.28 -2.47
C ILE A 88 -8.91 2.33 -1.95
N ILE A 89 -8.76 1.04 -2.28
CA ILE A 89 -9.79 0.02 -2.11
C ILE A 89 -9.48 -1.02 -1.03
N GLY A 90 -8.33 -0.89 -0.35
CA GLY A 90 -7.91 -1.86 0.65
C GLY A 90 -7.03 -1.28 1.74
N ILE A 91 -6.93 -2.03 2.83
CA ILE A 91 -6.03 -1.77 3.95
C ILE A 91 -4.86 -2.75 3.83
N GLY A 92 -3.67 -2.22 3.68
CA GLY A 92 -2.43 -2.99 3.53
C GLY A 92 -1.34 -2.16 2.80
N GLU A 93 -0.14 -2.66 2.86
CA GLU A 93 0.31 -3.90 3.46
C GLU A 93 0.36 -3.76 4.98
N SER A 94 -0.03 -4.82 5.69
CA SER A 94 0.00 -4.82 7.16
C SER A 94 0.12 -6.26 7.65
N GLY A 95 0.64 -6.43 8.86
CA GLY A 95 0.79 -7.76 9.43
C GLY A 95 1.95 -7.84 10.41
N LEU A 96 2.48 -9.05 10.56
CA LEU A 96 3.57 -9.39 11.47
C LEU A 96 4.68 -10.12 10.71
N ASP A 97 5.92 -9.69 10.91
CA ASP A 97 7.12 -10.35 10.40
C ASP A 97 8.17 -10.42 11.52
N PHE A 98 8.28 -11.55 12.15
CA PHE A 98 9.24 -11.79 13.23
C PHE A 98 10.55 -12.43 12.73
N TYR A 99 10.62 -12.78 11.46
CA TYR A 99 11.80 -13.41 10.88
C TYR A 99 12.95 -12.42 10.71
N TYR A 100 12.70 -11.30 10.01
CA TYR A 100 13.75 -10.31 9.71
C TYR A 100 14.05 -9.35 10.84
N LYS A 101 13.19 -9.20 11.84
CA LYS A 101 13.37 -8.38 13.04
C LYS A 101 13.71 -6.90 12.77
N HIS A 102 13.18 -6.33 11.67
CA HIS A 102 13.38 -4.93 11.34
C HIS A 102 12.66 -3.96 12.29
N SER A 103 11.60 -4.42 12.92
CA SER A 103 10.87 -3.72 13.98
C SER A 103 10.61 -4.67 15.13
N ASP A 104 10.55 -4.12 16.35
CA ASP A 104 10.22 -4.89 17.56
C ASP A 104 8.84 -5.54 17.47
N SER A 105 8.68 -6.75 18.00
CA SER A 105 7.46 -7.53 17.91
C SER A 105 6.25 -6.86 18.54
N GLU A 106 6.42 -6.17 19.66
CA GLU A 106 5.32 -5.48 20.34
C GLU A 106 4.90 -4.21 19.58
N ILE A 107 5.85 -3.53 18.93
CA ILE A 107 5.56 -2.40 18.05
C ILE A 107 4.80 -2.87 16.82
N GLN A 108 5.21 -4.00 16.22
CA GLN A 108 4.49 -4.59 15.09
C GLN A 108 3.05 -4.96 15.47
N LYS A 109 2.84 -5.60 16.61
CA LYS A 109 1.50 -5.96 17.12
C LYS A 109 0.62 -4.73 17.33
N LYS A 110 1.14 -3.68 17.94
CA LYS A 110 0.41 -2.41 18.14
C LYS A 110 0.01 -1.78 16.81
N CYS A 111 0.94 -1.68 15.87
CA CYS A 111 0.70 -1.14 14.54
C CYS A 111 -0.38 -1.97 13.80
N PHE A 112 -0.24 -3.28 13.78
CA PHE A 112 -1.20 -4.18 13.12
C PHE A 112 -2.60 -4.10 13.75
N LEU A 113 -2.69 -3.99 15.08
CA LEU A 113 -3.96 -3.82 15.77
C LEU A 113 -4.72 -2.57 15.29
N GLN A 114 -4.04 -1.46 14.99
CA GLN A 114 -4.69 -0.26 14.45
C GLN A 114 -5.35 -0.52 13.09
N HIS A 115 -4.72 -1.34 12.23
CA HIS A 115 -5.30 -1.75 10.94
C HIS A 115 -6.54 -2.64 11.13
N ILE A 116 -6.50 -3.58 12.09
CA ILE A 116 -7.64 -4.46 12.39
C ILE A 116 -8.84 -3.67 12.94
N GLN A 117 -8.61 -2.67 13.79
CA GLN A 117 -9.67 -1.91 14.44
C GLN A 117 -10.58 -1.12 13.47
N ILE A 118 -10.11 -0.85 12.26
CA ILE A 118 -10.89 -0.14 11.25
C ILE A 118 -12.07 -0.97 10.73
N HIS A 119 -11.93 -2.29 10.67
CA HIS A 119 -12.97 -3.19 10.19
C HIS A 119 -14.11 -3.43 11.19
N LYS A 120 -13.93 -3.01 12.44
CA LYS A 120 -14.95 -3.22 13.50
C LYS A 120 -16.00 -2.12 13.56
N LYS A 121 -15.98 -1.16 12.64
CA LYS A 121 -16.95 -0.07 12.51
C LYS A 121 -17.56 -0.07 11.12
#